data_2129302abfee710e21708f2571d2b1f6
#
_entry.id   2129302abfee710e21708f2571d2b1f6
#
_cell.length_a   1.000
_cell.length_b   1.000
_cell.length_c   1.000
_cell.angle_alpha   90.00
_cell.angle_beta   90.00
_cell.angle_gamma   90.00
#
_symmetry.space_group_name_H-M   'P 1'
#
loop_
_entity.id
_entity.type
_entity.pdbx_description
1 polymer ?
#
loop_
_entity_poly.entity_id
_entity_poly.type
_entity_poly.pdbx_seq_one_letter_code
_entity_poly.pdbx_strand_id
1 'polypeptide(L)'
;MKMAVNLPLMVYWQTLGEALSLIDHLKLDPQRVVDILSESSGGPNMLKVRGPLLVQALGHQKNDTVTVDVATMRKDMRTMLALAKTNHRELPLTTMALQKFNEAADYGLDGKDCTQLPVWWLGQGAHSK
;
A
#
# COMPACT_ATOMS: atom_id res chain seq x y z
N MET A 1 -20.36 -5.78 -4.28
CA MET A 1 -19.71 -6.53 -3.19
C MET A 1 -18.20 -6.62 -3.34
N LYS A 2 -17.71 -6.99 -4.52
CA LYS A 2 -16.27 -7.14 -4.76
C LYS A 2 -15.48 -5.85 -4.45
N MET A 3 -16.02 -4.69 -4.87
CA MET A 3 -15.35 -3.40 -4.60
C MET A 3 -15.31 -3.08 -3.12
N ALA A 4 -16.40 -3.35 -2.39
CA ALA A 4 -16.44 -3.12 -0.95
C ALA A 4 -15.44 -3.98 -0.21
N VAL A 5 -15.24 -5.22 -0.66
CA VAL A 5 -14.26 -6.14 -0.06
C VAL A 5 -12.84 -5.68 -0.35
N ASN A 6 -12.58 -5.19 -1.57
CA ASN A 6 -11.23 -4.80 -1.99
C ASN A 6 -10.81 -3.42 -1.51
N LEU A 7 -11.76 -2.53 -1.22
CA LEU A 7 -11.43 -1.16 -0.83
C LEU A 7 -10.48 -1.09 0.37
N PRO A 8 -10.77 -1.76 1.50
CA PRO A 8 -9.84 -1.69 2.64
C PRO A 8 -8.45 -2.21 2.31
N LEU A 9 -8.35 -3.22 1.43
CA LEU A 9 -7.05 -3.78 1.05
C LEU A 9 -6.22 -2.77 0.27
N MET A 10 -6.84 -1.98 -0.60
CA MET A 10 -6.13 -0.98 -1.38
C MET A 10 -5.67 0.19 -0.54
N VAL A 11 -6.55 0.70 0.33
CA VAL A 11 -6.20 1.77 1.28
C VAL A 11 -5.14 1.28 2.27
N TYR A 12 -5.14 0.00 2.58
CA TYR A 12 -4.19 -0.58 3.53
C TYR A 12 -2.73 -0.32 3.14
N TRP A 13 -2.39 -0.35 1.86
CA TRP A 13 -1.01 -0.11 1.44
C TRP A 13 -0.50 1.27 1.84
N GLN A 14 -1.38 2.27 1.86
CA GLN A 14 -1.02 3.59 2.35
C GLN A 14 -0.94 3.60 3.88
N THR A 15 -1.92 3.01 4.57
CA THR A 15 -1.89 2.95 6.03
C THR A 15 -0.72 2.13 6.54
N LEU A 16 -0.34 1.07 5.82
CA LEU A 16 0.84 0.28 6.16
C LEU A 16 2.11 1.13 6.07
N GLY A 17 2.27 1.91 5.00
CA GLY A 17 3.41 2.81 4.87
C GLY A 17 3.49 3.80 6.02
N GLU A 18 2.35 4.37 6.39
CA GLU A 18 2.29 5.32 7.51
C GLU A 18 2.62 4.63 8.84
N ALA A 19 2.09 3.43 9.07
CA ALA A 19 2.39 2.67 10.28
C ALA A 19 3.89 2.35 10.36
N LEU A 20 4.48 1.92 9.25
CA LEU A 20 5.91 1.62 9.20
C LEU A 20 6.76 2.86 9.46
N SER A 21 6.29 4.05 9.07
CA SER A 21 7.03 5.28 9.32
C SER A 21 7.17 5.59 10.81
N LEU A 22 6.26 5.06 11.64
CA LEU A 22 6.33 5.26 13.08
C LEU A 22 7.45 4.46 13.74
N ILE A 23 7.87 3.37 13.12
CA ILE A 23 8.88 2.46 13.67
C ILE A 23 10.14 2.34 12.81
N ASP A 24 10.19 3.07 11.70
CA ASP A 24 11.31 3.00 10.75
C ASP A 24 12.64 3.32 11.42
N HIS A 25 12.65 4.26 12.37
CA HIS A 25 13.85 4.66 13.09
C HIS A 25 14.44 3.55 13.96
N LEU A 26 13.66 2.51 14.28
CA LEU A 26 14.13 1.39 15.11
C LEU A 26 15.02 0.42 14.32
N LYS A 27 15.03 0.51 13.00
CA LYS A 27 15.86 -0.33 12.12
C LYS A 27 15.67 -1.82 12.35
N LEU A 28 14.43 -2.23 12.58
CA LEU A 28 14.08 -3.63 12.77
C LEU A 28 14.24 -4.43 11.48
N ASP A 29 14.52 -5.72 11.61
CA ASP A 29 14.61 -6.63 10.48
C ASP A 29 13.25 -6.68 9.76
N PRO A 30 13.21 -6.55 8.41
CA PRO A 30 11.95 -6.56 7.66
C PRO A 30 11.08 -7.79 7.92
N GLN A 31 11.68 -8.99 8.00
CA GLN A 31 10.91 -10.21 8.27
C GLN A 31 10.20 -10.13 9.62
N ARG A 32 10.91 -9.62 10.63
CA ARG A 32 10.34 -9.49 11.99
C ARG A 32 9.17 -8.51 11.99
N VAL A 33 9.33 -7.38 11.31
CA VAL A 33 8.27 -6.36 11.23
C VAL A 33 7.02 -6.94 10.57
N VAL A 34 7.20 -7.61 9.44
CA VAL A 34 6.08 -8.19 8.70
C VAL A 34 5.40 -9.29 9.52
N ASP A 35 6.18 -10.12 10.22
CA ASP A 35 5.61 -11.17 11.07
C ASP A 35 4.75 -10.58 12.20
N ILE A 36 5.25 -9.55 12.87
CA ILE A 36 4.50 -8.89 13.94
C ILE A 36 3.19 -8.30 13.41
N LEU A 37 3.27 -7.56 12.30
CA LEU A 37 2.10 -6.90 11.73
C LEU A 37 1.07 -7.91 11.21
N SER A 38 1.53 -8.98 10.56
CA SER A 38 0.62 -9.97 9.98
C SER A 38 -0.11 -10.81 11.04
N GLU A 39 0.45 -10.92 12.23
CA GLU A 39 -0.18 -11.62 13.34
C GLU A 39 -1.00 -10.71 14.25
N SER A 40 -0.98 -9.41 13.99
CA SER A 40 -1.74 -8.44 14.76
C SER A 40 -3.18 -8.32 14.26
N SER A 41 -4.03 -7.72 15.08
CA SER A 41 -5.42 -7.45 14.70
C SER A 41 -5.55 -6.53 13.48
N GLY A 42 -4.55 -5.69 13.24
CA GLY A 42 -4.55 -4.79 12.09
C GLY A 42 -3.99 -5.41 10.82
N GLY A 43 -3.54 -6.66 10.86
CA GLY A 43 -2.99 -7.33 9.69
C GLY A 43 -4.05 -8.09 8.92
N PRO A 44 -4.41 -7.65 7.71
CA PRO A 44 -5.34 -8.40 6.89
C PRO A 44 -4.71 -9.70 6.41
N ASN A 45 -5.55 -10.67 6.06
CA ASN A 45 -5.08 -11.95 5.57
C ASN A 45 -4.15 -11.79 4.36
N MET A 46 -4.40 -10.80 3.53
CA MET A 46 -3.57 -10.44 2.39
C MET A 46 -2.11 -10.21 2.78
N LEU A 47 -1.86 -9.67 3.97
CA LEU A 47 -0.50 -9.38 4.41
C LEU A 47 0.31 -10.67 4.59
N LYS A 48 -0.32 -11.76 5.02
CA LYS A 48 0.36 -13.06 5.11
C LYS A 48 0.74 -13.59 3.73
N VAL A 49 -0.16 -13.43 2.76
CA VAL A 49 0.06 -13.89 1.39
C VAL A 49 1.17 -13.07 0.71
N ARG A 50 1.16 -11.76 0.89
CA ARG A 50 2.11 -10.86 0.24
C ARG A 50 3.35 -10.60 1.07
N GLY A 51 3.40 -11.15 2.28
CA GLY A 51 4.49 -10.92 3.23
C GLY A 51 5.88 -11.13 2.64
N PRO A 52 6.14 -12.26 1.95
CA PRO A 52 7.46 -12.50 1.37
C PRO A 52 7.92 -11.40 0.41
N LEU A 53 7.02 -10.92 -0.46
CA LEU A 53 7.35 -9.82 -1.38
C LEU A 53 7.57 -8.51 -0.63
N LEU A 54 6.78 -8.25 0.40
CA LEU A 54 6.94 -7.04 1.21
C LEU A 54 8.28 -7.05 1.96
N VAL A 55 8.68 -8.19 2.52
CA VAL A 55 9.98 -8.35 3.17
C VAL A 55 11.11 -8.00 2.20
N GLN A 56 11.05 -8.52 0.97
CA GLN A 56 12.05 -8.24 -0.03
C GLN A 56 12.07 -6.76 -0.40
N ALA A 57 10.89 -6.15 -0.56
CA ALA A 57 10.78 -4.73 -0.88
C ALA A 57 11.37 -3.86 0.22
N LEU A 58 11.05 -4.14 1.47
CA LEU A 58 11.57 -3.40 2.62
C LEU A 58 13.09 -3.58 2.77
N GLY A 59 13.60 -4.73 2.40
CA GLY A 59 15.04 -5.01 2.40
C GLY A 59 15.76 -4.50 1.15
N HIS A 60 15.06 -3.79 0.27
CA HIS A 60 15.59 -3.25 -1.00
C HIS A 60 16.16 -4.34 -1.90
N GLN A 61 15.62 -5.55 -1.82
CA GLN A 61 16.00 -6.65 -2.69
C GLN A 61 15.29 -6.52 -4.02
N LYS A 62 16.00 -6.77 -5.10
CA LYS A 62 15.41 -6.70 -6.43
C LYS A 62 14.50 -7.89 -6.66
N ASN A 63 13.25 -7.63 -7.03
CA ASN A 63 12.29 -8.66 -7.41
C ASN A 63 11.32 -8.05 -8.42
N ASP A 64 11.27 -8.64 -9.61
CA ASP A 64 10.42 -8.13 -10.68
C ASP A 64 9.02 -8.77 -10.69
N THR A 65 8.72 -9.59 -9.69
CA THR A 65 7.39 -10.21 -9.57
C THR A 65 6.33 -9.13 -9.30
N VAL A 66 5.27 -9.14 -10.08
CA VAL A 66 4.15 -8.22 -9.91
C VAL A 66 2.89 -9.04 -9.70
N THR A 67 2.29 -8.93 -8.52
CA THR A 67 1.03 -9.59 -8.20
C THR A 67 -0.15 -8.71 -8.59
N VAL A 68 -0.14 -7.46 -8.11
CA VAL A 68 -1.07 -6.41 -8.54
C VAL A 68 -0.23 -5.16 -8.72
N ASP A 69 -0.26 -4.55 -9.89
CA ASP A 69 0.52 -3.36 -10.12
C ASP A 69 -0.22 -2.11 -9.63
N VAL A 70 0.54 -1.04 -9.42
CA VAL A 70 0.01 0.22 -8.91
C VAL A 70 -1.01 0.83 -9.88
N ALA A 71 -0.77 0.70 -11.19
CA ALA A 71 -1.69 1.21 -12.20
C ALA A 71 -3.08 0.59 -12.07
N THR A 72 -3.14 -0.73 -11.87
CA THR A 72 -4.40 -1.45 -11.67
C THR A 72 -5.11 -0.99 -10.41
N MET A 73 -4.36 -0.82 -9.31
CA MET A 73 -4.94 -0.31 -8.07
C MET A 73 -5.54 1.08 -8.25
N ARG A 74 -4.82 1.96 -8.92
CA ARG A 74 -5.30 3.32 -9.18
C ARG A 74 -6.59 3.30 -10.01
N LYS A 75 -6.62 2.46 -11.04
CA LYS A 75 -7.81 2.29 -11.88
C LYS A 75 -9.00 1.82 -11.05
N ASP A 76 -8.80 0.81 -10.22
CA ASP A 76 -9.87 0.26 -9.38
C ASP A 76 -10.38 1.29 -8.39
N MET A 77 -9.47 2.06 -7.79
CA MET A 77 -9.86 3.11 -6.84
C MET A 77 -10.64 4.23 -7.51
N ARG A 78 -10.26 4.61 -8.74
CA ARG A 78 -11.05 5.57 -9.51
C ARG A 78 -12.46 5.05 -9.78
N THR A 79 -12.59 3.77 -10.08
CA THR A 79 -13.89 3.14 -10.28
C THR A 79 -14.72 3.15 -9.00
N MET A 80 -14.09 2.88 -7.85
CA MET A 80 -14.76 2.94 -6.55
C MET A 80 -15.30 4.34 -6.27
N LEU A 81 -14.49 5.37 -6.53
CA LEU A 81 -14.91 6.76 -6.33
C LEU A 81 -16.05 7.15 -7.25
N ALA A 82 -16.02 6.70 -8.50
CA ALA A 82 -17.11 6.96 -9.44
C ALA A 82 -18.42 6.30 -8.99
N LEU A 83 -18.33 5.06 -8.50
CA LEU A 83 -19.49 4.34 -7.98
C LEU A 83 -20.06 5.03 -6.75
N ALA A 84 -19.19 5.47 -5.83
CA ALA A 84 -19.60 6.19 -4.63
C ALA A 84 -20.35 7.47 -5.01
N LYS A 85 -19.82 8.22 -5.98
CA LYS A 85 -20.45 9.45 -6.44
C LYS A 85 -21.86 9.19 -7.00
N THR A 86 -22.01 8.13 -7.77
CA THR A 86 -23.32 7.72 -8.31
C THR A 86 -24.30 7.43 -7.19
N ASN A 87 -23.84 6.88 -6.09
CA ASN A 87 -24.66 6.52 -4.93
C ASN A 87 -24.73 7.62 -3.88
N HIS A 88 -24.24 8.82 -4.17
CA HIS A 88 -24.22 9.98 -3.27
C HIS A 88 -23.46 9.68 -1.98
N ARG A 89 -22.35 8.96 -2.08
CA ARG A 89 -21.47 8.64 -0.95
C ARG A 89 -20.09 9.26 -1.16
N GLU A 90 -19.39 9.51 -0.08
CA GLU A 90 -18.04 10.02 -0.09
C GLU A 90 -17.08 8.97 0.48
N LEU A 91 -15.89 8.88 -0.10
CA LEU A 91 -14.84 7.97 0.34
C LEU A 91 -13.56 8.78 0.61
N PRO A 92 -13.52 9.52 1.74
CA PRO A 92 -12.37 10.41 1.98
C PRO A 92 -11.03 9.69 2.12
N LEU A 93 -11.00 8.53 2.77
CA LEU A 93 -9.75 7.78 2.92
C LEU A 93 -9.27 7.24 1.58
N THR A 94 -10.18 6.72 0.76
CA THR A 94 -9.86 6.24 -0.57
C THR A 94 -9.36 7.39 -1.45
N THR A 95 -9.99 8.54 -1.37
CA THR A 95 -9.57 9.73 -2.13
C THR A 95 -8.13 10.11 -1.78
N MET A 96 -7.82 10.18 -0.49
CA MET A 96 -6.48 10.57 -0.06
C MET A 96 -5.44 9.51 -0.45
N ALA A 97 -5.76 8.24 -0.25
CA ALA A 97 -4.85 7.16 -0.63
C ALA A 97 -4.57 7.18 -2.14
N LEU A 98 -5.61 7.40 -2.95
CA LEU A 98 -5.43 7.50 -4.40
C LEU A 98 -4.52 8.66 -4.77
N GLN A 99 -4.65 9.81 -4.12
CA GLN A 99 -3.74 10.94 -4.36
C GLN A 99 -2.29 10.53 -4.13
N LYS A 100 -2.02 9.78 -3.06
CA LYS A 100 -0.67 9.32 -2.75
C LYS A 100 -0.18 8.31 -3.79
N PHE A 101 -1.04 7.42 -4.23
CA PHE A 101 -0.67 6.46 -5.28
C PHE A 101 -0.46 7.15 -6.63
N ASN A 102 -1.17 8.24 -6.90
CA ASN A 102 -0.91 9.08 -8.09
C ASN A 102 0.49 9.70 -8.01
N GLU A 103 0.91 10.18 -6.83
CA GLU A 103 2.26 10.70 -6.63
C GLU A 103 3.30 9.59 -6.87
N ALA A 104 3.05 8.38 -6.36
CA ALA A 104 3.94 7.24 -6.59
C ALA A 104 4.05 6.92 -8.09
N ALA A 105 2.94 7.00 -8.81
CA ALA A 105 2.94 6.78 -10.26
C ALA A 105 3.82 7.80 -10.99
N ASP A 106 3.82 9.05 -10.54
CA ASP A 106 4.66 10.10 -11.10
C ASP A 106 6.15 9.80 -10.89
N TYR A 107 6.49 9.01 -9.88
CA TYR A 107 7.86 8.54 -9.63
C TYR A 107 8.17 7.22 -10.34
N GLY A 108 7.26 6.75 -11.20
CA GLY A 108 7.51 5.58 -12.04
C GLY A 108 7.04 4.26 -11.43
N LEU A 109 6.16 4.28 -10.42
CA LEU A 109 5.74 3.06 -9.74
C LEU A 109 4.57 2.33 -10.41
N ASP A 110 3.95 2.90 -11.47
CA ASP A 110 2.73 2.31 -12.05
C ASP A 110 2.89 0.84 -12.47
N GLY A 111 4.06 0.47 -13.00
CA GLY A 111 4.34 -0.91 -13.38
C GLY A 111 4.90 -1.79 -12.27
N LYS A 112 5.03 -1.24 -11.06
CA LYS A 112 5.60 -1.97 -9.93
C LYS A 112 4.52 -2.64 -9.10
N ASP A 113 4.94 -3.67 -8.34
CA ASP A 113 4.03 -4.36 -7.44
C ASP A 113 3.56 -3.44 -6.31
N CYS A 114 2.35 -3.71 -5.81
CA CYS A 114 1.75 -2.92 -4.72
C CYS A 114 2.62 -2.89 -3.46
N THR A 115 3.45 -3.92 -3.23
CA THR A 115 4.36 -3.97 -2.08
C THR A 115 5.44 -2.88 -2.13
N GLN A 116 5.65 -2.24 -3.27
CA GLN A 116 6.59 -1.14 -3.39
C GLN A 116 6.04 0.19 -2.85
N LEU A 117 4.72 0.30 -2.66
CA LEU A 117 4.10 1.53 -2.18
C LEU A 117 4.56 1.93 -0.77
N PRO A 118 4.55 1.02 0.23
CA PRO A 118 5.07 1.39 1.55
C PRO A 118 6.54 1.78 1.51
N VAL A 119 7.34 1.11 0.70
CA VAL A 119 8.77 1.43 0.56
C VAL A 119 8.95 2.83 -0.02
N TRP A 120 8.19 3.16 -1.07
CA TRP A 120 8.22 4.50 -1.66
C TRP A 120 7.82 5.56 -0.62
N TRP A 121 6.77 5.28 0.16
CA TRP A 121 6.30 6.21 1.19
C TRP A 121 7.37 6.48 2.24
N LEU A 122 8.06 5.43 2.70
CA LEU A 122 9.13 5.59 3.67
C LEU A 122 10.27 6.45 3.11
N GLY A 123 10.59 6.31 1.84
CA GLY A 123 11.58 7.13 1.17
C GLY A 123 11.17 8.60 1.13
N GLN A 124 9.90 8.89 0.88
CA GLN A 124 9.38 10.25 0.88
C GLN A 124 9.45 10.88 2.27
N GLY A 125 9.11 10.11 3.30
CA GLY A 125 9.21 10.56 4.68
C GLY A 125 10.62 10.97 5.06
N ALA A 126 11.62 10.21 4.59
CA ALA A 126 13.03 10.51 4.83
C ALA A 126 13.46 11.81 4.13
N HIS A 127 12.87 12.12 2.98
CA HIS A 127 13.21 13.32 2.20
C HIS A 127 12.51 14.58 2.72
N SER A 128 11.46 14.45 3.51
CA SER A 128 10.68 15.59 3.97
C SER A 128 11.26 16.27 5.21
N LYS A 129 12.43 15.84 5.63
CA LYS A 129 13.13 16.43 6.79
C LYS A 129 14.14 17.49 6.38
#